data_0ddeefce644daa6e7f532869bd1449e7
#
_entry.id   0ddeefce644daa6e7f532869bd1449e7
#
_cell.length_a   1.000
_cell.length_b   1.000
_cell.length_c   1.000
_cell.angle_alpha   90.00
_cell.angle_beta   90.00
_cell.angle_gamma   90.00
#
_symmetry.space_group_name_H-M   'P 1'
#
loop_
_entity.id
_entity.type
_entity.pdbx_description
1 polymer ?
#
loop_
_entity_poly.entity_id
_entity_poly.type
_entity_poly.pdbx_seq_one_letter_code
_entity_poly.pdbx_strand_id
1 'polypeptide(L)'
;MSSWRLPTRLEVGGKAYPIHSDYRDILDILHRLNDTSEPEFIRWRVALALFYEGDLPRSDYSEAMQKLADFLNCGQTLPRSPAPP
;
A
#
# COMPACT_ATOMS: atom_id res chain seq x y z
N MET A 1 -14.42 22.38 3.51
CA MET A 1 -13.67 21.78 3.73
C MET A 1 -13.56 20.59 3.29
N SER A 2 -12.74 20.19 2.81
CA SER A 2 -12.67 19.09 2.21
C SER A 2 -12.48 18.05 3.07
N SER A 3 -13.12 17.19 3.00
CA SER A 3 -13.00 16.18 3.76
C SER A 3 -12.15 15.25 3.15
N TRP A 4 -10.93 15.27 3.15
CA TRP A 4 -10.12 14.36 2.62
C TRP A 4 -10.04 13.17 3.45
N ARG A 5 -10.36 12.08 2.92
CA ARG A 5 -10.34 10.86 3.59
C ARG A 5 -9.57 9.85 2.88
N LEU A 6 -8.83 9.01 3.54
CA LEU A 6 -8.14 7.91 2.90
C LEU A 6 -9.11 6.79 2.59
N PRO A 7 -8.91 6.08 1.52
CA PRO A 7 -9.80 4.97 1.21
C PRO A 7 -9.69 3.88 2.25
N THR A 8 -10.75 3.16 2.48
CA THR A 8 -10.75 2.07 3.44
C THR A 8 -10.83 0.72 2.73
N ARG A 9 -10.95 0.71 1.42
CA ARG A 9 -10.99 -0.51 0.64
C ARG A 9 -10.41 -0.29 -0.71
N LEU A 10 -9.82 -1.31 -1.25
CA LEU A 10 -9.31 -1.27 -2.61
C LEU A 10 -9.79 -2.51 -3.34
N GLU A 11 -10.02 -2.36 -4.63
CA GLU A 11 -10.47 -3.47 -5.43
C GLU A 11 -9.31 -4.11 -6.11
N VAL A 12 -9.18 -5.41 -5.98
CA VAL A 12 -8.11 -6.16 -6.61
C VAL A 12 -8.75 -7.40 -7.19
N GLY A 13 -8.54 -7.64 -8.46
CA GLY A 13 -9.08 -8.82 -9.09
C GLY A 13 -10.59 -8.88 -9.05
N GLY A 14 -11.24 -7.75 -9.05
CA GLY A 14 -12.70 -7.73 -9.02
C GLY A 14 -13.31 -7.89 -7.66
N LYS A 15 -12.49 -7.90 -6.62
CA LYS A 15 -12.98 -8.08 -5.28
C LYS A 15 -12.51 -6.95 -4.43
N ALA A 16 -13.36 -6.40 -3.59
CA ALA A 16 -12.99 -5.30 -2.73
C ALA A 16 -12.41 -5.84 -1.43
N TYR A 17 -11.22 -5.38 -1.07
CA TYR A 17 -10.59 -5.82 0.16
C TYR A 17 -10.47 -4.64 1.10
N PRO A 18 -10.80 -4.82 2.36
CA PRO A 18 -10.55 -3.77 3.34
C PRO A 18 -9.05 -3.56 3.44
N ILE A 19 -8.63 -2.34 3.63
CA ILE A 19 -7.21 -2.08 3.75
C ILE A 19 -6.94 -1.35 5.05
N HIS A 20 -5.69 -1.48 5.50
CA HIS A 20 -5.23 -0.81 6.70
C HIS A 20 -4.49 0.44 6.26
N SER A 21 -5.20 1.55 6.20
CA SER A 21 -4.61 2.79 5.74
C SER A 21 -4.25 3.72 6.89
N ASP A 22 -4.28 3.22 8.09
CA ASP A 22 -3.92 3.98 9.26
C ASP A 22 -2.44 4.33 9.20
N TYR A 23 -2.09 5.48 9.71
CA TYR A 23 -0.73 5.97 9.69
C TYR A 23 0.28 4.98 10.26
N ARG A 24 -0.04 4.35 11.36
CA ARG A 24 0.85 3.40 11.95
C ARG A 24 1.07 2.20 11.08
N ASP A 25 0.00 1.70 10.48
CA ASP A 25 0.10 0.53 9.62
C ASP A 25 0.92 0.87 8.39
N ILE A 26 0.75 2.07 7.86
CA ILE A 26 1.52 2.48 6.70
C ILE A 26 3.01 2.59 7.05
N LEU A 27 3.32 3.07 8.23
CA LEU A 27 4.71 3.15 8.65
C LEU A 27 5.32 1.76 8.79
N ASP A 28 4.55 0.81 9.30
CA ASP A 28 5.04 -0.56 9.42
C ASP A 28 5.31 -1.14 8.04
N ILE A 29 4.43 -0.89 7.11
CA ILE A 29 4.59 -1.39 5.76
C ILE A 29 5.86 -0.80 5.14
N LEU A 30 6.06 0.50 5.30
CA LEU A 30 7.24 1.15 4.74
C LEU A 30 8.52 0.61 5.39
N HIS A 31 8.48 0.33 6.67
CA HIS A 31 9.61 -0.23 7.34
C HIS A 31 9.96 -1.59 6.79
N ARG A 32 8.95 -2.41 6.56
CA ARG A 32 9.20 -3.73 6.00
C ARG A 32 9.73 -3.65 4.59
N LEU A 33 9.20 -2.76 3.80
CA LEU A 33 9.64 -2.64 2.43
C LEU A 33 11.08 -2.11 2.34
N ASN A 34 11.52 -1.37 3.34
CA ASN A 34 12.86 -0.85 3.34
C ASN A 34 13.86 -1.73 4.05
N ASP A 35 13.43 -2.85 4.59
CA ASP A 35 14.31 -3.73 5.31
C ASP A 35 15.10 -4.58 4.33
N THR A 36 16.28 -4.20 3.98
CA THR A 36 17.06 -4.89 2.99
C THR A 36 17.64 -6.21 3.48
N SER A 37 17.44 -6.55 4.73
CA SER A 37 17.94 -7.83 5.22
C SER A 37 17.04 -8.96 4.74
N GLU A 38 15.86 -8.65 4.20
CA GLU A 38 14.96 -9.65 3.69
C GLU A 38 14.89 -9.56 2.19
N PRO A 39 14.66 -10.64 1.48
CA PRO A 39 14.51 -10.58 0.03
C PRO A 39 13.31 -9.74 -0.35
N GLU A 40 13.37 -9.09 -1.48
CA GLU A 40 12.31 -8.23 -1.93
C GLU A 40 10.97 -8.93 -2.01
N PHE A 41 10.96 -10.14 -2.51
CA PHE A 41 9.75 -10.92 -2.65
C PHE A 41 9.10 -11.14 -1.28
N ILE A 42 9.87 -11.40 -0.24
CA ILE A 42 9.34 -11.61 1.10
C ILE A 42 8.82 -10.28 1.66
N ARG A 43 9.55 -9.19 1.42
CA ARG A 43 9.14 -7.90 1.91
C ARG A 43 7.77 -7.52 1.36
N TRP A 44 7.57 -7.72 0.07
CA TRP A 44 6.29 -7.40 -0.55
C TRP A 44 5.17 -8.31 -0.07
N ARG A 45 5.48 -9.57 0.15
CA ARG A 45 4.50 -10.49 0.67
C ARG A 45 3.99 -10.04 2.03
N VAL A 46 4.90 -9.66 2.90
CA VAL A 46 4.53 -9.21 4.24
C VAL A 46 3.77 -7.88 4.14
N ALA A 47 4.21 -7.00 3.26
CA ALA A 47 3.55 -5.72 3.09
C ALA A 47 2.10 -5.91 2.63
N LEU A 48 1.87 -6.84 1.72
CA LEU A 48 0.52 -7.10 1.26
C LEU A 48 -0.34 -7.65 2.39
N ALA A 49 0.23 -8.52 3.20
CA ALA A 49 -0.50 -9.09 4.33
C ALA A 49 -0.84 -8.03 5.38
N LEU A 50 -0.01 -7.02 5.50
CA LEU A 50 -0.27 -5.96 6.46
C LEU A 50 -1.26 -4.93 5.91
N PHE A 51 -1.30 -4.78 4.61
CA PHE A 51 -2.13 -3.76 4.00
C PHE A 51 -3.54 -4.25 3.69
N TYR A 52 -3.66 -5.42 3.08
CA TYR A 52 -4.95 -5.95 2.69
C TYR A 52 -5.46 -6.94 3.72
N GLU A 53 -6.71 -6.81 4.06
CA GLU A 53 -7.28 -7.72 5.02
C GLU A 53 -7.94 -8.86 4.29
N GLY A 54 -7.76 -10.07 4.72
CA GLY A 54 -8.37 -11.22 4.08
C GLY A 54 -7.39 -11.97 3.22
N ASP A 55 -7.87 -12.99 2.56
CA ASP A 55 -7.03 -13.83 1.75
C ASP A 55 -6.87 -13.28 0.37
N LEU A 56 -5.67 -12.96 0.00
CA LEU A 56 -5.39 -12.43 -1.31
C LEU A 56 -4.80 -13.55 -2.15
N PRO A 57 -5.43 -13.94 -3.24
CA PRO A 57 -4.91 -15.01 -4.06
C PRO A 57 -3.60 -14.60 -4.71
N ARG A 58 -2.74 -15.60 -4.91
CA ARG A 58 -1.49 -15.36 -5.55
C ARG A 58 -1.63 -14.73 -6.88
N SER A 59 -2.64 -15.07 -7.64
CA SER A 59 -2.82 -14.54 -8.97
C SER A 59 -3.11 -13.05 -8.95
N ASP A 60 -3.52 -12.49 -7.81
CA ASP A 60 -3.82 -11.08 -7.70
C ASP A 60 -2.70 -10.29 -7.08
N TYR A 61 -1.61 -10.92 -6.72
CA TYR A 61 -0.50 -10.25 -6.05
C TYR A 61 0.06 -9.11 -6.89
N SER A 62 0.18 -9.31 -8.17
CA SER A 62 0.74 -8.31 -9.04
C SER A 62 -0.07 -7.03 -9.01
N GLU A 63 -1.37 -7.16 -9.14
CA GLU A 63 -2.26 -6.02 -9.12
C GLU A 63 -2.27 -5.40 -7.73
N ALA A 64 -2.28 -6.24 -6.69
CA ALA A 64 -2.28 -5.77 -5.32
C ALA A 64 -1.02 -4.97 -5.01
N MET A 65 0.13 -5.44 -5.49
CA MET A 65 1.39 -4.75 -5.29
C MET A 65 1.39 -3.40 -5.98
N GLN A 66 0.84 -3.38 -7.20
CA GLN A 66 0.79 -2.16 -7.97
C GLN A 66 -0.07 -1.12 -7.24
N LYS A 67 -1.20 -1.55 -6.74
CA LYS A 67 -2.11 -0.63 -6.05
C LYS A 67 -1.55 -0.15 -4.73
N LEU A 68 -0.84 -1.01 -4.03
CA LEU A 68 -0.18 -0.62 -2.80
C LEU A 68 0.91 0.40 -3.10
N ALA A 69 1.69 0.17 -4.14
CA ALA A 69 2.75 1.10 -4.52
C ALA A 69 2.17 2.46 -4.89
N ASP A 70 1.07 2.46 -5.61
CA ASP A 70 0.40 3.70 -5.99
C ASP A 70 -0.12 4.44 -4.76
N PHE A 71 -0.65 3.71 -3.82
CA PHE A 71 -1.16 4.29 -2.59
C PHE A 71 -0.03 4.95 -1.81
N LEU A 72 1.10 4.28 -1.70
CA LEU A 72 2.22 4.81 -0.96
C LEU A 72 2.82 6.03 -1.66
N ASN A 73 2.86 6.00 -2.96
CA ASN A 73 3.38 7.10 -3.72
C ASN A 73 2.50 8.32 -3.61
N CYS A 74 1.22 8.14 -3.65
CA CYS A 74 0.31 9.21 -3.51
C CYS A 74 0.50 9.86 -2.18
N GLY A 75 0.63 9.08 -1.15
CA GLY A 75 0.81 9.62 0.18
C GLY A 75 2.11 10.36 0.31
N GLN A 76 3.13 9.92 -0.39
CA GLN A 76 4.38 10.56 -0.28
C GLN A 76 4.53 11.83 -1.07
N THR A 77 3.90 11.89 -2.17
CA THR A 77 4.10 13.00 -3.00
C THR A 77 3.18 14.10 -2.76
N LEU A 78 2.17 13.85 -2.05
CA LEU A 78 1.23 14.71 -1.93
C LEU A 78 1.57 16.06 -1.70
N PRO A 79 1.96 16.48 -0.80
CA PRO A 79 2.05 17.84 -0.63
C PRO A 79 3.17 18.44 -1.30
N ARG A 80 3.98 17.80 -1.82
CA ARG A 80 5.03 18.29 -2.32
C ARG A 80 4.88 18.93 -3.43
N SER A 81 5.17 19.92 -3.50
CA SER A 81 5.03 20.51 -4.60
C SER A 81 5.99 20.18 -5.42
N PRO A 82 5.87 20.16 -6.43
CA PRO A 82 6.63 19.75 -7.35
C PRO A 82 7.53 20.73 -7.55
N ALA A 83 8.37 20.51 -7.57
CA ALA A 83 9.22 21.26 -7.81
C ALA A 83 9.18 21.88 -8.89
N PRO A 84 9.45 22.71 -9.05
CA PRO A 84 9.30 23.36 -10.13
C PRO A 84 10.38 23.21 -10.74
N PRO A 85 10.56 23.27 -11.47
CA PRO A 85 11.59 23.15 -12.21
C PRO A 85 12.53 23.94 -12.05
#